data_6c7f2938af5ad3bfa8e585febceb7e3b
#
_entry.id   6c7f2938af5ad3bfa8e585febceb7e3b
#
_cell.length_a   1.000
_cell.length_b   1.000
_cell.length_c   1.000
_cell.angle_alpha   90.00
_cell.angle_beta   90.00
_cell.angle_gamma   90.00
#
_symmetry.space_group_name_H-M   'P 1'
#
loop_
_entity.id
_entity.type
_entity.pdbx_description
1 polymer ?
#
loop_
_entity_poly.entity_id
_entity_poly.type
_entity_poly.pdbx_seq_one_letter_code
_entity_poly.pdbx_strand_id
1 'polypeptide(L)'
;MSLRQPPIDHSAKQTDFGGWEMPVEFDSIRTEHAAVRDAAGKFDVSHMGQITVSGPDAARLLGRLTTNDVGSLDPGEAQYAAITDKRGVMLDDTVVYNLPASADEEYLFIPNAGHDGAAYDRFLAHREEWGLDATVTNRTEEYAMIAVQGPDSPDLLGGITPVDLDDLSRFELAAGAVAGSE
;
A
#
# COMPACT_ATOMS: atom_id res chain seq x y z
N MET A 1 8.25 -7.58 17.05
CA MET A 1 7.28 -8.69 16.84
C MET A 1 6.93 -8.60 15.37
N SER A 2 7.32 -9.56 14.53
CA SER A 2 7.04 -9.47 13.09
C SER A 2 5.54 -9.51 12.86
N LEU A 3 4.98 -8.53 12.16
CA LEU A 3 3.56 -8.46 11.78
C LEU A 3 3.21 -9.48 10.67
N ARG A 4 4.19 -10.28 10.25
CA ARG A 4 4.13 -11.16 9.08
C ARG A 4 3.11 -12.30 9.14
N GLN A 5 2.42 -12.54 10.24
CA GLN A 5 1.32 -13.51 10.28
C GLN A 5 0.27 -13.07 11.29
N PRO A 6 -0.88 -12.59 10.83
CA PRO A 6 -2.07 -12.57 11.68
C PRO A 6 -2.34 -14.00 12.19
N PRO A 7 -3.01 -14.17 13.33
CA PRO A 7 -3.39 -15.48 13.78
C PRO A 7 -4.17 -16.19 12.67
N ILE A 8 -3.57 -17.24 12.10
CA ILE A 8 -4.18 -18.02 11.04
C ILE A 8 -5.43 -18.67 11.62
N ASP A 9 -6.60 -18.33 11.08
CA ASP A 9 -7.79 -19.13 11.33
C ASP A 9 -7.61 -20.47 10.61
N HIS A 10 -7.21 -21.48 11.34
CA HIS A 10 -6.99 -22.84 10.82
C HIS A 10 -8.26 -23.52 10.26
N SER A 11 -9.43 -22.88 10.39
CA SER A 11 -10.66 -23.33 9.74
C SER A 11 -10.71 -22.95 8.25
N ALA A 12 -9.93 -21.95 7.84
CA ALA A 12 -9.88 -21.49 6.46
C ALA A 12 -9.04 -22.42 5.57
N LYS A 13 -9.41 -22.52 4.30
CA LYS A 13 -8.58 -23.14 3.28
C LYS A 13 -7.40 -22.22 2.97
N GLN A 14 -6.20 -22.69 3.21
CA GLN A 14 -4.96 -21.95 3.02
C GLN A 14 -4.35 -22.19 1.65
N THR A 15 -3.61 -21.19 1.12
CA THR A 15 -2.75 -21.33 -0.05
C THR A 15 -1.45 -20.55 0.17
N ASP A 16 -0.37 -21.02 -0.47
CA ASP A 16 0.86 -20.25 -0.58
C ASP A 16 0.70 -19.17 -1.65
N PHE A 17 0.99 -17.95 -1.25
CA PHE A 17 0.96 -16.77 -2.14
C PHE A 17 2.31 -16.05 -2.06
N GLY A 18 3.29 -16.52 -2.84
CA GLY A 18 4.62 -15.93 -2.88
C GLY A 18 5.41 -16.10 -1.57
N GLY A 19 5.24 -17.22 -0.87
CA GLY A 19 5.87 -17.51 0.42
C GLY A 19 5.03 -17.10 1.65
N TRP A 20 3.81 -16.60 1.42
CA TRP A 20 2.86 -16.25 2.48
C TRP A 20 1.73 -17.28 2.51
N GLU A 21 1.49 -17.91 3.67
CA GLU A 21 0.28 -18.72 3.89
C GLU A 21 -0.92 -17.79 4.08
N MET A 22 -1.81 -17.77 3.08
CA MET A 22 -2.98 -16.89 3.10
C MET A 22 -4.28 -17.69 3.04
N PRO A 23 -5.32 -17.29 3.81
CA PRO A 23 -6.64 -17.87 3.69
C PRO A 23 -7.28 -17.48 2.35
N VAL A 24 -7.77 -18.48 1.61
CA VAL A 24 -8.45 -18.29 0.32
C VAL A 24 -9.97 -18.40 0.48
N GLU A 25 -10.41 -19.15 1.44
CA GLU A 25 -11.82 -19.49 1.63
C GLU A 25 -12.08 -19.87 3.09
N PHE A 26 -13.06 -19.22 3.73
CA PHE A 26 -13.49 -19.52 5.09
C PHE A 26 -14.77 -20.37 5.10
N ASP A 27 -15.78 -20.01 4.28
CA ASP A 27 -17.03 -20.76 4.10
C ASP A 27 -17.13 -21.28 2.67
N SER A 28 -17.44 -20.41 1.72
CA SER A 28 -17.38 -20.70 0.28
C SER A 28 -17.07 -19.45 -0.53
N ILE A 29 -16.28 -19.60 -1.58
CA ILE A 29 -15.92 -18.50 -2.49
C ILE A 29 -17.18 -17.76 -2.97
N ARG A 30 -18.27 -18.48 -3.27
CA ARG A 30 -19.51 -17.87 -3.75
C ARG A 30 -20.19 -17.03 -2.68
N THR A 31 -20.28 -17.53 -1.45
CA THR A 31 -20.90 -16.84 -0.32
C THR A 31 -20.09 -15.58 0.03
N GLU A 32 -18.77 -15.72 0.12
CA GLU A 32 -17.87 -14.63 0.47
C GLU A 32 -17.82 -13.56 -0.63
N HIS A 33 -17.80 -13.97 -1.91
CA HIS A 33 -17.91 -13.03 -3.03
C HIS A 33 -19.23 -12.24 -2.96
N ALA A 34 -20.35 -12.91 -2.70
CA ALA A 34 -21.64 -12.24 -2.56
C ALA A 34 -21.63 -11.26 -1.38
N ALA A 35 -21.06 -11.64 -0.23
CA ALA A 35 -20.96 -10.77 0.94
C ALA A 35 -20.19 -9.47 0.63
N VAL A 36 -19.08 -9.54 -0.12
CA VAL A 36 -18.32 -8.35 -0.52
C VAL A 36 -19.10 -7.49 -1.53
N ARG A 37 -19.89 -8.11 -2.42
CA ARG A 37 -20.67 -7.37 -3.42
C ARG A 37 -21.92 -6.71 -2.85
N ASP A 38 -22.54 -7.33 -1.87
CA ASP A 38 -23.85 -6.94 -1.31
C ASP A 38 -23.71 -6.16 0.02
N ALA A 39 -22.57 -6.31 0.73
CA ALA A 39 -22.31 -5.68 2.01
C ALA A 39 -20.84 -5.22 2.11
N ALA A 40 -19.96 -5.97 2.82
CA ALA A 40 -18.55 -5.65 2.93
C ALA A 40 -17.68 -6.89 3.16
N GLY A 41 -16.39 -6.78 2.81
CA GLY A 41 -15.35 -7.75 3.12
C GLY A 41 -14.05 -7.08 3.55
N LYS A 42 -13.33 -7.73 4.47
CA LYS A 42 -12.02 -7.32 4.94
C LYS A 42 -10.95 -8.28 4.41
N PHE A 43 -9.90 -7.75 3.81
CA PHE A 43 -8.80 -8.51 3.23
C PHE A 43 -7.48 -8.05 3.84
N ASP A 44 -6.70 -8.99 4.36
CA ASP A 44 -5.32 -8.74 4.72
C ASP A 44 -4.48 -8.77 3.43
N VAL A 45 -3.88 -7.63 3.10
CA VAL A 45 -3.01 -7.44 1.92
C VAL A 45 -1.60 -7.01 2.34
N SER A 46 -1.20 -7.32 3.57
CA SER A 46 0.11 -6.99 4.15
C SER A 46 1.29 -7.67 3.42
N HIS A 47 1.01 -8.63 2.53
CA HIS A 47 2.01 -9.24 1.64
C HIS A 47 2.49 -8.30 0.53
N MET A 48 1.79 -7.20 0.28
CA MET A 48 2.23 -6.15 -0.65
C MET A 48 3.42 -5.40 -0.06
N GLY A 49 4.37 -5.00 -0.92
CA GLY A 49 5.50 -4.20 -0.48
C GLY A 49 5.08 -2.82 0.00
N GLN A 50 5.81 -2.28 0.96
CA GLN A 50 5.55 -0.94 1.51
C GLN A 50 6.89 -0.23 1.67
N ILE A 51 7.17 0.74 0.79
CA ILE A 51 8.45 1.45 0.76
C ILE A 51 8.20 2.94 0.89
N THR A 52 8.82 3.56 1.91
CA THR A 52 8.75 5.01 2.10
C THR A 52 9.94 5.71 1.48
N VAL A 53 9.71 6.94 0.99
CA VAL A 53 10.73 7.82 0.44
C VAL A 53 10.51 9.22 1.00
N SER A 54 11.57 9.81 1.55
CA SER A 54 11.53 11.16 2.14
C SER A 54 12.79 11.95 1.76
N GLY A 55 12.72 13.26 1.88
CA GLY A 55 13.85 14.16 1.66
C GLY A 55 13.70 15.05 0.44
N PRO A 56 14.60 16.04 0.27
CA PRO A 56 14.48 17.10 -0.74
C PRO A 56 14.34 16.60 -2.19
N ASP A 57 14.90 15.44 -2.50
CA ASP A 57 14.84 14.85 -3.84
C ASP A 57 13.87 13.64 -3.93
N ALA A 58 13.00 13.41 -2.92
CA ALA A 58 12.08 12.25 -2.88
C ALA A 58 11.16 12.19 -4.10
N ALA A 59 10.42 13.27 -4.38
CA ALA A 59 9.55 13.37 -5.55
C ALA A 59 10.31 13.18 -6.87
N ARG A 60 11.54 13.71 -6.95
CA ARG A 60 12.40 13.57 -8.13
C ARG A 60 12.87 12.15 -8.34
N LEU A 61 13.24 11.44 -7.27
CA LEU A 61 13.62 10.02 -7.34
C LEU A 61 12.45 9.17 -7.83
N LEU A 62 11.28 9.32 -7.20
CA LEU A 62 10.05 8.62 -7.57
C LEU A 62 9.63 8.92 -9.01
N GLY A 63 9.55 10.21 -9.40
CA GLY A 63 9.13 10.62 -10.74
C GLY A 63 10.08 10.18 -11.87
N ARG A 64 11.34 9.85 -11.56
CA ARG A 64 12.30 9.31 -12.56
C ARG A 64 12.21 7.79 -12.70
N LEU A 65 11.66 7.10 -11.72
CA LEU A 65 11.55 5.63 -11.71
C LEU A 65 10.14 5.12 -11.97
N THR A 66 9.15 6.02 -11.97
CA THR A 66 7.74 5.72 -12.24
C THR A 66 7.22 6.52 -13.43
N THR A 67 6.07 6.14 -13.98
CA THR A 67 5.56 6.68 -15.24
C THR A 67 4.71 7.93 -15.12
N ASN A 68 4.18 8.25 -13.93
CA ASN A 68 3.35 9.43 -13.71
C ASN A 68 4.11 10.53 -12.96
N ASP A 69 3.64 11.77 -13.06
CA ASP A 69 4.27 12.94 -12.43
C ASP A 69 3.97 12.97 -10.92
N VAL A 70 4.90 12.42 -10.14
CA VAL A 70 4.80 12.42 -8.68
C VAL A 70 4.86 13.85 -8.10
N GLY A 71 5.54 14.76 -8.79
CA GLY A 71 5.66 16.16 -8.36
C GLY A 71 4.34 16.94 -8.46
N SER A 72 3.32 16.41 -9.12
CA SER A 72 1.99 17.02 -9.20
C SER A 72 1.04 16.61 -8.08
N LEU A 73 1.41 15.65 -7.23
CA LEU A 73 0.58 15.20 -6.11
C LEU A 73 0.66 16.22 -4.96
N ASP A 74 -0.48 16.66 -4.49
CA ASP A 74 -0.59 17.36 -3.22
C ASP A 74 -0.55 16.38 -2.03
N PRO A 75 -0.13 16.82 -0.81
CA PRO A 75 -0.21 15.97 0.38
C PRO A 75 -1.62 15.47 0.64
N GLY A 76 -1.79 14.16 0.78
CA GLY A 76 -3.09 13.51 0.88
C GLY A 76 -3.61 12.96 -0.44
N GLU A 77 -2.79 12.97 -1.50
CA GLU A 77 -3.15 12.39 -2.80
C GLU A 77 -2.29 11.18 -3.16
N ALA A 78 -2.82 10.36 -4.04
CA ALA A 78 -2.14 9.20 -4.58
C ALA A 78 -2.33 9.09 -6.10
N GLN A 79 -1.46 8.31 -6.74
CA GLN A 79 -1.59 7.99 -8.16
C GLN A 79 -1.11 6.58 -8.46
N TYR A 80 -1.76 5.94 -9.43
CA TYR A 80 -1.25 4.71 -10.01
C TYR A 80 -0.08 5.01 -10.95
N ALA A 81 0.95 4.18 -10.92
CA ALA A 81 2.13 4.31 -11.79
C ALA A 81 2.73 2.94 -12.11
N ALA A 82 3.48 2.84 -13.20
CA ALA A 82 4.34 1.70 -13.47
C ALA A 82 5.79 2.03 -13.10
N ILE A 83 6.50 1.05 -12.55
CA ILE A 83 7.95 1.07 -12.37
C ILE A 83 8.54 0.46 -13.64
N THR A 84 9.41 1.20 -14.34
CA THR A 84 9.93 0.76 -15.66
C THR A 84 11.45 0.68 -15.69
N ASP A 85 11.97 -0.10 -16.63
CA ASP A 85 13.37 -0.01 -17.02
C ASP A 85 13.62 1.18 -17.97
N LYS A 86 14.88 1.43 -18.31
CA LYS A 86 15.28 2.53 -19.23
C LYS A 86 14.75 2.41 -20.65
N ARG A 87 14.15 1.28 -21.02
CA ARG A 87 13.50 1.04 -22.32
C ARG A 87 11.99 1.21 -22.25
N GLY A 88 11.45 1.52 -21.08
CA GLY A 88 10.01 1.63 -20.86
C GLY A 88 9.30 0.29 -20.63
N VAL A 89 10.05 -0.80 -20.43
CA VAL A 89 9.45 -2.10 -20.08
C VAL A 89 9.02 -2.05 -18.62
N MET A 90 7.75 -2.36 -18.39
CA MET A 90 7.20 -2.41 -17.03
C MET A 90 7.84 -3.56 -16.25
N LEU A 91 8.42 -3.24 -15.12
CA LEU A 91 9.00 -4.18 -14.16
C LEU A 91 8.00 -4.54 -13.08
N ASP A 92 7.20 -3.54 -12.68
CA ASP A 92 6.14 -3.66 -11.69
C ASP A 92 5.13 -2.52 -11.87
N ASP A 93 3.97 -2.62 -11.22
CA ASP A 93 3.05 -1.51 -11.05
C ASP A 93 2.90 -1.17 -9.57
N THR A 94 2.47 0.05 -9.28
CA THR A 94 2.40 0.55 -7.92
C THR A 94 1.37 1.67 -7.79
N VAL A 95 0.95 1.93 -6.56
CA VAL A 95 0.34 3.21 -6.19
C VAL A 95 1.37 4.01 -5.41
N VAL A 96 1.59 5.24 -5.80
CA VAL A 96 2.43 6.22 -5.09
C VAL A 96 1.52 7.16 -4.34
N TYR A 97 1.78 7.32 -3.06
CA TYR A 97 1.05 8.20 -2.13
C TYR A 97 1.97 9.36 -1.75
N ASN A 98 1.48 10.60 -1.84
CA ASN A 98 2.04 11.72 -1.11
C ASN A 98 1.32 11.78 0.24
N LEU A 99 2.01 11.41 1.30
CA LEU A 99 1.41 11.24 2.62
C LEU A 99 0.97 12.60 3.19
N PRO A 100 -0.08 12.66 4.03
CA PRO A 100 -0.47 13.89 4.70
C PRO A 100 0.69 14.49 5.49
N ALA A 101 0.75 15.81 5.59
CA ALA A 101 1.82 16.53 6.29
C ALA A 101 1.97 16.18 7.79
N SER A 102 1.02 15.44 8.36
CA SER A 102 1.09 14.90 9.72
C SER A 102 1.85 13.58 9.82
N ALA A 103 2.20 12.95 8.69
CA ALA A 103 2.98 11.72 8.68
C ALA A 103 4.48 12.01 8.86
N ASP A 104 5.22 11.03 9.39
CA ASP A 104 6.67 11.14 9.58
C ASP A 104 7.46 11.00 8.26
N GLU A 105 6.91 10.27 7.28
CA GLU A 105 7.43 10.11 5.93
C GLU A 105 6.64 10.97 4.94
N GLU A 106 7.27 11.26 3.79
CA GLU A 106 6.70 12.13 2.76
C GLU A 106 5.94 11.32 1.69
N TYR A 107 6.56 10.25 1.20
CA TYR A 107 5.95 9.38 0.18
C TYR A 107 5.95 7.92 0.61
N LEU A 108 4.93 7.21 0.16
CA LEU A 108 4.83 5.75 0.25
C LEU A 108 4.52 5.19 -1.15
N PHE A 109 5.15 4.09 -1.54
CA PHE A 109 4.73 3.35 -2.72
C PHE A 109 4.64 1.85 -2.44
N ILE A 110 3.75 1.17 -3.19
CA ILE A 110 3.31 -0.19 -2.90
C ILE A 110 3.68 -1.10 -4.09
N PRO A 111 4.88 -1.71 -4.13
CA PRO A 111 5.20 -2.75 -5.10
C PRO A 111 4.42 -4.04 -4.82
N ASN A 112 4.28 -4.88 -5.85
CA ASN A 112 3.59 -6.16 -5.72
C ASN A 112 4.27 -7.13 -4.75
N ALA A 113 3.52 -8.14 -4.31
CA ALA A 113 3.98 -9.14 -3.36
C ALA A 113 5.29 -9.79 -3.78
N GLY A 114 6.28 -9.80 -2.88
CA GLY A 114 7.61 -10.36 -3.12
C GLY A 114 8.54 -9.48 -3.99
N HIS A 115 8.08 -8.30 -4.43
CA HIS A 115 8.89 -7.36 -5.22
C HIS A 115 9.51 -6.25 -4.36
N ASP A 116 9.18 -6.16 -3.07
CA ASP A 116 9.66 -5.12 -2.16
C ASP A 116 11.19 -5.01 -2.11
N GLY A 117 11.90 -6.14 -1.98
CA GLY A 117 13.36 -6.15 -1.98
C GLY A 117 13.96 -5.63 -3.29
N ALA A 118 13.47 -6.10 -4.44
CA ALA A 118 13.97 -5.68 -5.76
C ALA A 118 13.64 -4.19 -6.04
N ALA A 119 12.48 -3.72 -5.64
CA ALA A 119 12.09 -2.32 -5.75
C ALA A 119 12.97 -1.44 -4.84
N TYR A 120 13.14 -1.82 -3.58
CA TYR A 120 14.01 -1.13 -2.63
C TYR A 120 15.45 -0.98 -3.16
N ASP A 121 16.07 -2.08 -3.57
CA ASP A 121 17.44 -2.09 -4.10
C ASP A 121 17.58 -1.19 -5.33
N ARG A 122 16.58 -1.23 -6.23
CA ARG A 122 16.54 -0.39 -7.42
C ARG A 122 16.50 1.09 -7.09
N PHE A 123 15.63 1.50 -6.15
CA PHE A 123 15.51 2.89 -5.75
C PHE A 123 16.78 3.39 -5.05
N LEU A 124 17.39 2.58 -4.19
CA LEU A 124 18.67 2.90 -3.58
C LEU A 124 19.79 3.07 -4.63
N ALA A 125 19.91 2.14 -5.56
CA ALA A 125 20.97 2.18 -6.58
C ALA A 125 20.85 3.46 -7.44
N HIS A 126 19.66 3.82 -7.87
CA HIS A 126 19.46 5.04 -8.66
C HIS A 126 19.58 6.32 -7.84
N ARG A 127 19.18 6.33 -6.56
CA ARG A 127 19.47 7.44 -5.65
C ARG A 127 20.97 7.72 -5.58
N GLU A 128 21.79 6.68 -5.42
CA GLU A 128 23.26 6.79 -5.36
C GLU A 128 23.84 7.21 -6.72
N GLU A 129 23.43 6.55 -7.80
CA GLU A 129 23.88 6.86 -9.18
C GLU A 129 23.64 8.34 -9.54
N TRP A 130 22.51 8.90 -9.12
CA TRP A 130 22.12 10.27 -9.47
C TRP A 130 22.48 11.30 -8.39
N GLY A 131 23.08 10.88 -7.29
CA GLY A 131 23.49 11.74 -6.19
C GLY A 131 22.33 12.51 -5.55
N LEU A 132 21.17 11.85 -5.39
CA LEU A 132 19.96 12.46 -4.86
C LEU A 132 19.94 12.42 -3.32
N ASP A 133 19.48 13.52 -2.72
CA ASP A 133 19.26 13.64 -1.28
C ASP A 133 17.86 13.12 -0.93
N ALA A 134 17.75 11.80 -0.78
CA ALA A 134 16.53 11.13 -0.41
C ALA A 134 16.84 9.93 0.50
N THR A 135 15.93 9.64 1.40
CA THR A 135 15.95 8.43 2.24
C THR A 135 14.91 7.45 1.71
N VAL A 136 15.31 6.21 1.47
CA VAL A 136 14.41 5.12 1.05
C VAL A 136 14.42 4.06 2.15
N THR A 137 13.26 3.65 2.63
CA THR A 137 13.13 2.67 3.70
C THR A 137 12.10 1.61 3.33
N ASN A 138 12.46 0.34 3.45
CA ASN A 138 11.51 -0.77 3.30
C ASN A 138 10.78 -1.00 4.63
N ARG A 139 9.47 -0.72 4.65
CA ARG A 139 8.57 -0.83 5.80
C ARG A 139 7.66 -2.07 5.75
N THR A 140 7.84 -2.94 4.77
CA THR A 140 6.96 -4.10 4.51
C THR A 140 6.74 -5.00 5.74
N GLU A 141 7.70 -5.07 6.65
CA GLU A 141 7.57 -5.84 7.89
C GLU A 141 7.04 -5.02 9.08
N GLU A 142 6.93 -3.71 8.93
CA GLU A 142 6.57 -2.80 10.00
C GLU A 142 5.10 -2.36 9.93
N TYR A 143 4.52 -2.32 8.72
CA TYR A 143 3.15 -1.88 8.48
C TYR A 143 2.24 -3.07 8.13
N ALA A 144 1.01 -3.04 8.64
CA ALA A 144 -0.07 -3.88 8.17
C ALA A 144 -0.90 -3.14 7.12
N MET A 145 -1.37 -3.85 6.11
CA MET A 145 -2.26 -3.30 5.09
C MET A 145 -3.55 -4.10 5.05
N ILE A 146 -4.68 -3.41 5.28
CA ILE A 146 -6.01 -4.01 5.27
C ILE A 146 -6.86 -3.32 4.20
N ALA A 147 -7.40 -4.09 3.26
CA ALA A 147 -8.41 -3.60 2.33
C ALA A 147 -9.81 -3.91 2.88
N VAL A 148 -10.66 -2.88 2.97
CA VAL A 148 -12.08 -3.03 3.30
C VAL A 148 -12.87 -2.64 2.05
N GLN A 149 -13.65 -3.58 1.52
CA GLN A 149 -14.29 -3.46 0.21
C GLN A 149 -15.77 -3.76 0.32
N GLY A 150 -16.60 -3.11 -0.53
CA GLY A 150 -18.04 -3.34 -0.61
C GLY A 150 -18.85 -2.08 -0.31
N PRO A 151 -20.16 -2.09 -0.60
CA PRO A 151 -21.02 -0.91 -0.45
C PRO A 151 -21.10 -0.39 0.99
N ASP A 152 -21.00 -1.26 2.00
CA ASP A 152 -21.11 -0.88 3.41
C ASP A 152 -19.74 -0.53 4.03
N SER A 153 -18.64 -0.57 3.25
CA SER A 153 -17.28 -0.34 3.78
C SER A 153 -17.08 1.07 4.37
N PRO A 154 -17.63 2.17 3.79
CA PRO A 154 -17.50 3.49 4.40
C PRO A 154 -18.18 3.58 5.77
N ASP A 155 -19.38 3.03 5.91
CA ASP A 155 -20.12 3.05 7.17
C ASP A 155 -19.41 2.25 8.27
N LEU A 156 -18.85 1.08 7.90
CA LEU A 156 -18.07 0.24 8.82
C LEU A 156 -16.80 0.95 9.29
N LEU A 157 -16.06 1.56 8.39
CA LEU A 157 -14.85 2.31 8.73
C LEU A 157 -15.19 3.55 9.53
N GLY A 158 -16.21 4.32 9.14
CA GLY A 158 -16.66 5.53 9.86
C GLY A 158 -17.08 5.24 11.31
N GLY A 159 -17.51 4.01 11.61
CA GLY A 159 -17.81 3.56 12.97
C GLY A 159 -16.58 3.35 13.88
N ILE A 160 -15.37 3.31 13.33
CA ILE A 160 -14.13 2.97 14.07
C ILE A 160 -13.00 3.98 13.86
N THR A 161 -13.22 5.04 13.09
CA THR A 161 -12.27 6.15 12.91
C THR A 161 -12.94 7.50 13.10
N PRO A 162 -12.24 8.52 13.64
CA PRO A 162 -12.74 9.89 13.67
C PRO A 162 -12.55 10.62 12.34
N VAL A 163 -11.91 10.02 11.35
CA VAL A 163 -11.68 10.61 10.02
C VAL A 163 -13.02 10.69 9.28
N ASP A 164 -13.32 11.86 8.70
CA ASP A 164 -14.46 12.01 7.80
C ASP A 164 -14.12 11.33 6.45
N LEU A 165 -14.75 10.20 6.19
CA LEU A 165 -14.52 9.41 4.98
C LEU A 165 -15.35 9.89 3.80
N ASP A 166 -16.43 10.65 4.03
CA ASP A 166 -17.32 11.17 2.98
C ASP A 166 -16.63 12.28 2.15
N ASP A 167 -15.65 12.96 2.76
CA ASP A 167 -14.86 13.99 2.10
C ASP A 167 -13.75 13.42 1.20
N LEU A 168 -13.47 12.10 1.27
CA LEU A 168 -12.40 11.46 0.49
C LEU A 168 -12.88 11.01 -0.89
N SER A 169 -12.21 11.51 -1.92
CA SER A 169 -12.37 11.06 -3.30
C SER A 169 -11.45 9.89 -3.63
N ARG A 170 -11.60 9.34 -4.82
CA ARG A 170 -10.71 8.29 -5.31
C ARG A 170 -9.26 8.79 -5.37
N PHE A 171 -8.34 8.01 -4.83
CA PHE A 171 -6.92 8.35 -4.69
C PHE A 171 -6.63 9.48 -3.69
N GLU A 172 -7.56 9.81 -2.82
CA GLU A 172 -7.29 10.64 -1.66
C GLU A 172 -7.11 9.80 -0.40
N LEU A 173 -6.35 10.32 0.54
CA LEU A 173 -6.01 9.66 1.79
C LEU A 173 -6.00 10.65 2.95
N ALA A 174 -6.34 10.15 4.12
CA ALA A 174 -6.25 10.89 5.38
C ALA A 174 -5.53 10.04 6.42
N ALA A 175 -4.83 10.71 7.34
CA ALA A 175 -4.24 10.05 8.50
C ALA A 175 -5.15 10.22 9.71
N GLY A 176 -5.26 9.16 10.51
CA GLY A 176 -6.05 9.20 11.75
C GLY A 176 -6.09 7.83 12.41
N ALA A 177 -6.54 7.83 13.68
CA ALA A 177 -6.69 6.61 14.45
C ALA A 177 -7.78 5.70 13.84
N VAL A 178 -7.53 4.41 13.79
CA VAL A 178 -8.50 3.37 13.40
C VAL A 178 -8.61 2.35 14.52
N ALA A 179 -9.82 2.11 15.03
CA ALA A 179 -10.09 1.18 16.14
C ALA A 179 -9.21 1.44 17.39
N GLY A 180 -8.81 2.70 17.61
CA GLY A 180 -7.98 3.12 18.73
C GLY A 180 -6.47 2.88 18.54
N SER A 181 -6.03 2.48 17.34
CA SER A 181 -4.63 2.44 16.94
C SER A 181 -4.29 3.69 16.12
N GLU A 182 -3.16 4.33 16.44
CA GLU A 182 -2.58 5.44 15.67
C GLU A 182 -1.57 4.95 14.66
#